data_7a27be3cccaa2bde7e8111a289c6e085
#
_entry.id   7a27be3cccaa2bde7e8111a289c6e085
#
_cell.length_a   1.000
_cell.length_b   1.000
_cell.length_c   1.000
_cell.angle_alpha   90.00
_cell.angle_beta   90.00
_cell.angle_gamma   90.00
#
_symmetry.space_group_name_H-M   'P 1'
#
loop_
_entity.id
_entity.type
_entity.pdbx_description
1 polymer ?
#
loop_
_entity_poly.entity_id
_entity_poly.type
_entity_poly.pdbx_seq_one_letter_code
_entity_poly.pdbx_strand_id
1 'polypeptide(L)'
;MPPAVRCCATMAASDRTARPKAAFVYMVRCTGGQLYTGWTTDPAARLRAHRSGRGARYTRAHGAEGFAYLERCADRCAALRREAALKKLPKAQKELLCTAWQAAGRPFAEHGAGSAG
;
A
#
# COMPACT_ATOMS: atom_id res chain seq x y z
N MET A 1 0.79 -15.56 -19.46
CA MET A 1 1.48 -14.63 -18.59
C MET A 1 0.93 -13.24 -18.77
N PRO A 2 0.62 -12.62 -17.70
CA PRO A 2 0.01 -11.29 -17.83
C PRO A 2 0.91 -10.31 -18.53
N PRO A 3 0.37 -9.48 -19.38
CA PRO A 3 1.15 -8.42 -20.02
C PRO A 3 1.78 -7.46 -19.02
N ALA A 4 1.18 -7.36 -17.85
CA ALA A 4 1.70 -6.46 -16.84
C ALA A 4 3.11 -6.82 -16.39
N VAL A 5 3.42 -8.12 -16.39
CA VAL A 5 4.77 -8.54 -16.03
C VAL A 5 5.76 -8.02 -17.05
N ARG A 6 5.39 -8.09 -18.30
CA ARG A 6 6.25 -7.57 -19.37
C ARG A 6 6.44 -6.07 -19.24
N CYS A 7 5.40 -5.38 -18.88
CA CYS A 7 5.48 -3.94 -18.68
C CYS A 7 6.50 -3.60 -17.59
N CYS A 8 6.46 -4.31 -16.49
CA CYS A 8 7.41 -4.08 -15.41
C CYS A 8 8.83 -4.39 -15.86
N ALA A 9 9.01 -5.45 -16.61
CA ALA A 9 10.33 -5.80 -17.09
C ALA A 9 10.88 -4.71 -18.01
N THR A 10 10.01 -4.16 -18.84
CA THR A 10 10.42 -3.08 -19.74
C THR A 10 10.87 -1.86 -18.96
N MET A 11 10.13 -1.50 -17.95
CA MET A 11 10.50 -0.36 -17.12
C MET A 11 11.82 -0.61 -16.40
N ALA A 12 11.99 -1.79 -15.89
CA ALA A 12 13.23 -2.12 -15.20
C ALA A 12 14.41 -2.02 -16.15
N ALA A 13 14.24 -2.47 -17.39
CA ALA A 13 15.31 -2.42 -18.36
C ALA A 13 15.68 -0.99 -18.72
N SER A 14 14.68 -0.13 -18.83
CA SER A 14 14.94 1.25 -19.24
C SER A 14 15.55 2.07 -18.09
N ASP A 15 15.41 1.62 -16.89
CA ASP A 15 15.89 2.35 -15.73
C ASP A 15 17.04 1.64 -15.04
N ARG A 16 17.86 0.95 -15.80
CA ARG A 16 18.88 0.12 -15.17
C ARG A 16 20.00 0.92 -14.52
N THR A 17 20.16 2.17 -14.87
CA THR A 17 21.21 2.96 -14.24
C THR A 17 20.87 3.36 -12.83
N ALA A 18 19.59 3.33 -12.46
CA ALA A 18 19.14 3.65 -11.13
C ALA A 18 18.48 2.42 -10.54
N ARG A 19 18.74 2.15 -9.28
CA ARG A 19 18.09 1.05 -8.61
C ARG A 19 16.61 1.31 -8.51
N PRO A 20 15.77 0.34 -8.90
CA PRO A 20 14.33 0.51 -8.71
C PRO A 20 14.03 0.63 -7.23
N LYS A 21 13.26 1.62 -6.89
CA LYS A 21 12.81 1.77 -5.53
C LYS A 21 11.72 0.76 -5.25
N ALA A 22 11.82 0.11 -4.10
CA ALA A 22 10.73 -0.75 -3.66
C ALA A 22 9.48 0.08 -3.49
N ALA A 23 8.35 -0.51 -3.80
CA ALA A 23 7.07 0.15 -3.63
C ALA A 23 6.23 -0.71 -2.69
N PHE A 24 5.23 -0.08 -2.08
CA PHE A 24 4.39 -0.76 -1.10
C PHE A 24 2.93 -0.52 -1.46
N VAL A 25 2.13 -1.56 -1.29
CA VAL A 25 0.68 -1.45 -1.36
C VAL A 25 0.18 -1.52 0.07
N TYR A 26 -0.79 -0.69 0.39
CA TYR A 26 -1.28 -0.60 1.75
C TYR A 26 -2.79 -0.45 1.77
N MET A 27 -3.36 -0.78 2.91
CA MET A 27 -4.74 -0.43 3.22
C MET A 27 -4.74 0.32 4.54
N VAL A 28 -5.37 1.48 4.54
CA VAL A 28 -5.48 2.32 5.73
C VAL A 28 -6.86 2.14 6.33
N ARG A 29 -6.89 1.87 7.63
CA ARG A 29 -8.14 1.79 8.35
C ARG A 29 -8.64 3.19 8.66
N CYS A 30 -9.86 3.48 8.28
CA CYS A 30 -10.47 4.77 8.56
C CYS A 30 -11.31 4.69 9.81
N THR A 31 -11.65 5.84 10.35
CA THR A 31 -12.34 5.94 11.63
C THR A 31 -13.65 5.16 11.66
N GLY A 32 -14.36 5.15 10.56
CA GLY A 32 -15.62 4.40 10.49
C GLY A 32 -15.46 2.94 10.13
N GLY A 33 -14.25 2.43 10.10
CA GLY A 33 -13.99 1.03 9.76
C GLY A 33 -13.75 0.78 8.29
N GLN A 34 -13.82 1.80 7.47
CA GLN A 34 -13.55 1.66 6.05
C GLN A 34 -12.08 1.37 5.79
N LEU A 35 -11.79 0.79 4.64
CA LEU A 35 -10.42 0.52 4.21
C LEU A 35 -10.15 1.28 2.93
N TYR A 36 -9.09 2.07 2.95
CA TYR A 36 -8.63 2.76 1.75
C TYR A 36 -7.37 2.08 1.24
N THR A 37 -7.35 1.73 -0.05
CA THR A 37 -6.24 1.03 -0.69
C THR A 37 -5.44 2.01 -1.54
N GLY A 38 -4.12 1.96 -1.40
CA GLY A 38 -3.23 2.80 -2.20
C GLY A 38 -1.85 2.18 -2.30
N TRP A 39 -0.92 2.93 -2.90
CA TRP A 39 0.46 2.48 -3.00
C TRP A 39 1.39 3.67 -2.81
N THR A 40 2.62 3.39 -2.40
CA THR A 40 3.58 4.44 -2.14
C THR A 40 4.99 3.85 -2.13
N THR A 41 5.98 4.71 -2.33
CA THR A 41 7.37 4.31 -2.11
C THR A 41 7.85 4.69 -0.72
N ASP A 42 7.04 5.42 0.03
CA ASP A 42 7.41 5.85 1.38
C ASP A 42 6.21 5.68 2.31
N PRO A 43 6.04 4.49 2.88
CA PRO A 43 4.87 4.23 3.73
C PRO A 43 4.75 5.18 4.92
N ALA A 44 5.86 5.51 5.55
CA ALA A 44 5.81 6.38 6.74
C ALA A 44 5.28 7.77 6.39
N ALA A 45 5.80 8.34 5.30
CA ALA A 45 5.36 9.67 4.89
C ALA A 45 3.91 9.64 4.44
N ARG A 46 3.52 8.56 3.76
CA ARG A 46 2.15 8.46 3.28
C ARG A 46 1.16 8.34 4.42
N LEU A 47 1.50 7.55 5.43
CA LEU A 47 0.63 7.42 6.59
C LEU A 47 0.49 8.76 7.31
N ARG A 48 1.59 9.49 7.45
CA ARG A 48 1.52 10.82 8.06
C ARG A 48 0.60 11.74 7.28
N ALA A 49 0.67 11.68 5.94
CA ALA A 49 -0.20 12.50 5.11
C ALA A 49 -1.66 12.14 5.30
N HIS A 50 -1.97 10.85 5.33
CA HIS A 50 -3.34 10.42 5.54
C HIS A 50 -3.87 10.86 6.90
N ARG A 51 -3.05 10.71 7.93
CA ARG A 51 -3.48 11.05 9.29
C ARG A 51 -3.67 12.56 9.49
N SER A 52 -2.86 13.33 8.79
CA SER A 52 -2.93 14.80 8.92
C SER A 52 -4.01 15.43 8.02
N GLY A 53 -4.72 14.61 7.25
CA GLY A 53 -5.74 15.12 6.36
C GLY A 53 -5.22 15.61 5.02
N ARG A 54 -3.96 15.35 4.71
CA ARG A 54 -3.38 15.73 3.42
C ARG A 54 -3.24 14.57 2.46
N GLY A 55 -3.80 13.41 2.83
CA GLY A 55 -3.77 12.26 1.95
C GLY A 55 -4.88 12.32 0.93
N ALA A 56 -5.38 11.14 0.55
CA ALA A 56 -6.44 11.05 -0.43
C ALA A 56 -7.71 11.69 0.11
N ARG A 57 -8.55 12.13 -0.83
CA ARG A 57 -9.83 12.72 -0.45
C ARG A 57 -10.65 11.79 0.43
N TYR A 58 -10.61 10.51 0.11
CA TYR A 58 -11.36 9.52 0.88
C TYR A 58 -10.94 9.52 2.35
N THR A 59 -9.62 9.47 2.61
CA THR A 59 -9.14 9.43 3.98
C THR A 59 -9.34 10.75 4.70
N ARG A 60 -9.36 11.85 3.97
CA ARG A 60 -9.68 13.15 4.57
C ARG A 60 -11.10 13.17 5.09
N ALA A 61 -12.02 12.61 4.32
CA ALA A 61 -13.43 12.62 4.71
C ALA A 61 -13.71 11.65 5.85
N HIS A 62 -13.02 10.52 5.89
CA HIS A 62 -13.33 9.45 6.83
C HIS A 62 -12.35 9.32 7.99
N GLY A 63 -11.25 10.04 7.96
CA GLY A 63 -10.24 9.95 9.01
C GLY A 63 -9.39 8.69 8.88
N ALA A 64 -8.08 8.82 8.98
CA ALA A 64 -7.17 7.69 8.87
C ALA A 64 -6.62 7.33 10.23
N GLU A 65 -6.75 6.07 10.62
CA GLU A 65 -6.24 5.61 11.90
C GLU A 65 -4.84 5.02 11.79
N GLY A 66 -4.60 4.24 10.76
CA GLY A 66 -3.30 3.63 10.57
C GLY A 66 -3.38 2.54 9.53
N PHE A 67 -2.22 1.92 9.28
CA PHE A 67 -2.18 0.82 8.33
C PHE A 67 -2.91 -0.40 8.90
N ALA A 68 -3.78 -0.98 8.08
CA ALA A 68 -4.40 -2.27 8.36
C ALA A 68 -3.71 -3.37 7.58
N TYR A 69 -2.98 -3.00 6.52
CA TYR A 69 -2.30 -3.96 5.66
C TYR A 69 -1.15 -3.24 4.96
N LEU A 70 -0.03 -3.93 4.81
CA LEU A 70 1.12 -3.37 4.12
C LEU A 70 1.87 -4.49 3.43
N GLU A 71 2.16 -4.31 2.16
CA GLU A 71 2.83 -5.34 1.36
C GLU A 71 3.89 -4.67 0.51
N ARG A 72 5.10 -5.22 0.57
CA ARG A 72 6.20 -4.73 -0.26
C ARG A 72 6.12 -5.33 -1.65
N CYS A 73 6.29 -4.49 -2.65
CA CYS A 73 6.33 -4.91 -4.05
C CYS A 73 7.69 -4.58 -4.63
N ALA A 74 8.06 -5.28 -5.70
CA ALA A 74 9.39 -5.12 -6.27
C ALA A 74 9.62 -3.72 -6.84
N ASP A 75 8.57 -3.14 -7.45
CA ASP A 75 8.67 -1.82 -8.06
C ASP A 75 7.29 -1.20 -8.18
N ARG A 76 7.24 0.00 -8.77
CA ARG A 76 5.97 0.71 -8.95
C ARG A 76 4.96 -0.07 -9.78
N CYS A 77 5.44 -0.71 -10.82
CA CYS A 77 4.55 -1.44 -11.70
C CYS A 77 3.84 -2.56 -10.96
N ALA A 78 4.60 -3.30 -10.18
CA ALA A 78 4.02 -4.37 -9.37
C ALA A 78 3.04 -3.82 -8.35
N ALA A 79 3.38 -2.69 -7.73
CA ALA A 79 2.50 -2.07 -6.76
C ALA A 79 1.19 -1.60 -7.38
N LEU A 80 1.27 -1.00 -8.56
CA LEU A 80 0.07 -0.53 -9.26
C LEU A 80 -0.85 -1.69 -9.60
N ARG A 81 -0.29 -2.79 -10.06
CA ARG A 81 -1.10 -3.95 -10.38
C ARG A 81 -1.73 -4.55 -9.13
N ARG A 82 -0.96 -4.60 -8.05
CA ARG A 82 -1.47 -5.15 -6.81
C ARG A 82 -2.57 -4.27 -6.23
N GLU A 83 -2.38 -2.97 -6.29
CA GLU A 83 -3.40 -2.03 -5.84
C GLU A 83 -4.71 -2.24 -6.60
N ALA A 84 -4.61 -2.34 -7.92
CA ALA A 84 -5.81 -2.55 -8.73
C ALA A 84 -6.51 -3.85 -8.36
N ALA A 85 -5.74 -4.91 -8.13
CA ALA A 85 -6.32 -6.19 -7.74
C ALA A 85 -7.01 -6.10 -6.39
N LEU A 86 -6.38 -5.44 -5.43
CA LEU A 86 -6.95 -5.31 -4.10
C LEU A 86 -8.23 -4.49 -4.11
N LYS A 87 -8.26 -3.45 -4.93
CA LYS A 87 -9.45 -2.61 -5.00
C LYS A 87 -10.67 -3.35 -5.51
N LYS A 88 -10.46 -4.42 -6.25
CA LYS A 88 -11.56 -5.22 -6.77
C LYS A 88 -12.12 -6.20 -5.77
N LEU A 89 -11.43 -6.42 -4.67
CA LEU A 89 -11.88 -7.39 -3.68
C LEU A 89 -13.06 -6.85 -2.88
N PRO A 90 -14.01 -7.73 -2.53
CA PRO A 90 -15.05 -7.35 -1.58
C PRO A 90 -14.44 -7.00 -0.23
N LYS A 91 -15.15 -6.22 0.56
CA LYS A 91 -14.64 -5.81 1.85
C LYS A 91 -14.27 -7.00 2.73
N ALA A 92 -15.08 -8.06 2.71
CA ALA A 92 -14.79 -9.24 3.52
C ALA A 92 -13.43 -9.82 3.18
N GLN A 93 -13.07 -9.86 1.91
CA GLN A 93 -11.76 -10.38 1.49
C GLN A 93 -10.64 -9.45 1.93
N LYS A 94 -10.86 -8.16 1.86
CA LYS A 94 -9.86 -7.21 2.32
C LYS A 94 -9.64 -7.35 3.82
N GLU A 95 -10.70 -7.56 4.57
CA GLU A 95 -10.57 -7.76 6.02
C GLU A 95 -9.80 -9.03 6.35
N LEU A 96 -9.99 -10.08 5.56
CA LEU A 96 -9.22 -11.30 5.75
C LEU A 96 -7.72 -11.06 5.55
N LEU A 97 -7.38 -10.27 4.54
CA LEU A 97 -5.99 -9.91 4.32
C LEU A 97 -5.42 -9.12 5.49
N CYS A 98 -6.21 -8.22 6.03
CA CYS A 98 -5.77 -7.44 7.18
C CYS A 98 -5.53 -8.34 8.40
N THR A 99 -6.43 -9.28 8.62
CA THR A 99 -6.29 -10.22 9.73
C THR A 99 -5.05 -11.08 9.56
N ALA A 100 -4.82 -11.57 8.34
CA ALA A 100 -3.65 -12.38 8.06
C ALA A 100 -2.36 -11.59 8.24
N TRP A 101 -2.37 -10.33 7.86
CA TRP A 101 -1.21 -9.47 8.03
C TRP A 101 -0.88 -9.27 9.51
N GLN A 102 -1.90 -9.05 10.32
CA GLN A 102 -1.71 -8.91 11.76
C GLN A 102 -1.21 -10.21 12.37
N ALA A 103 -1.77 -11.34 11.94
CA ALA A 103 -1.36 -12.64 12.45
C ALA A 103 0.08 -12.96 12.06
N ALA A 104 0.54 -12.45 10.93
CA ALA A 104 1.91 -12.65 10.48
C ALA A 104 2.91 -11.72 11.17
N GLY A 105 2.48 -10.90 12.11
CA GLY A 105 3.36 -10.00 12.82
C GLY A 105 3.48 -8.63 12.19
N ARG A 106 2.55 -8.29 11.33
CA ARG A 106 2.50 -6.97 10.68
C ARG A 106 3.79 -6.69 9.92
N PRO A 107 4.10 -7.52 8.91
CA PRO A 107 5.35 -7.35 8.15
C PRO A 107 5.48 -5.94 7.59
N PHE A 108 6.70 -5.43 7.60
CA PHE A 108 7.03 -4.09 7.10
C PHE A 108 6.38 -2.96 7.89
N ALA A 109 5.73 -3.26 9.01
CA ALA A 109 5.07 -2.22 9.79
C ALA A 109 6.07 -1.19 10.32
N GLU A 110 7.32 -1.57 10.45
CA GLU A 110 8.34 -0.62 10.91
C GLU A 110 8.50 0.55 9.96
N HIS A 111 8.16 0.38 8.69
CA HIS A 111 8.24 1.49 7.73
C HIS A 111 7.17 2.54 7.98
N GLY A 112 6.04 2.12 8.54
CA GLY A 112 5.00 3.06 8.91
C GLY A 112 5.00 3.37 10.39
N ALA A 113 5.27 2.35 11.21
CA ALA A 113 5.26 2.52 12.65
C ALA A 113 6.37 3.42 13.13
N GLY A 114 7.49 3.45 12.40
CA GLY A 114 8.58 4.32 12.77
C GLY A 114 8.16 5.76 12.86
N SER A 115 7.19 6.15 12.05
CA SER A 115 6.72 7.52 12.07
C SER A 115 5.81 7.77 13.28
N ALA A 116 5.22 6.73 13.79
CA ALA A 116 4.32 6.86 14.93
C ALA A 116 5.10 6.85 16.24
N GLY A 117 6.26 6.25 16.19
CA GLY A 117 7.11 6.10 17.35
C GLY A 117 7.54 7.41 17.90
#